data_ce5e9096cb75dbf567225b8144a301a1
#
_entry.id   ce5e9096cb75dbf567225b8144a301a1
#
_cell.length_a   1.000
_cell.length_b   1.000
_cell.length_c   1.000
_cell.angle_alpha   90.00
_cell.angle_beta   90.00
_cell.angle_gamma   90.00
#
_symmetry.space_group_name_H-M   'P 1'
#
loop_
_entity.id
_entity.type
_entity.pdbx_description
1 polymer ?
#
loop_
_entity_poly.entity_id
_entity_poly.type
_entity_poly.pdbx_seq_one_letter_code
_entity_poly.pdbx_strand_id
1 'polypeptide(L)'
;MKELRKLYFILSLTLIQISTASHPIAVDAIFNDWEDVSSVYNDPEGDGSNGDFGQLKITNDNNFIFFSLEFLDGEQLMQDWNNYHLYIDADDDVNTGHPVQGIGAELDWCFGCRSGSFYIQDGIIEIFQNDITLRSAPTITGERFEWCVSRESMPLTMDGAQEPTNIRVALVNEDGGDNLPDEPGGVAYMIDTTDVPPPDPTPLEREEPDQIRLVSYNILHNGFFEEGQREHFDRIIPALDPDILAVQEAWGDQESIAALMTEWIPGTWHVSSEWDGNYVISRFPILHEAVLISSGRSMAVLLDTEAELDKNILIINSHFSCCSSNDDRQQQVDELIGVMREWMKPEDWTGPFYLEMETPFFHVGDFNLVGYRQQLVTLTEGDIVDEDSYGDDFLPDWDESFITDLFSHNTGIRMGYTWRSDGSSFSPGKLDYILYSDSNLEIAKHFVLNTMAMSEEELEQYGLEEWDVYHASDHMPRVADILALNVTPDVEEEGSLPEEFRLYPAYPNPFNSSTNIRFKVETHRHAYLRVYDIKGRLVETLVDEQLLPGNYDVVWNANTVASGVYFVHLQSSNRIQTRKLILLK
;
A
#
# COMPACT_ATOMS: atom_id res chain seq x y z
N MET A 1 -11.77 71.27 -33.51
CA MET A 1 -10.61 70.35 -33.22
C MET A 1 -10.85 69.74 -31.88
N LYS A 2 -11.28 68.47 -31.90
CA LYS A 2 -11.55 67.70 -30.70
C LYS A 2 -10.41 66.71 -30.59
N GLU A 3 -9.59 66.85 -29.56
CA GLU A 3 -8.56 65.86 -29.23
C GLU A 3 -9.21 64.62 -28.57
N LEU A 4 -9.00 63.43 -29.17
CA LEU A 4 -9.30 62.13 -28.57
C LEU A 4 -8.14 61.72 -27.69
N ARG A 5 -8.31 61.75 -26.38
CA ARG A 5 -7.43 61.09 -25.43
C ARG A 5 -7.75 59.59 -25.44
N LYS A 6 -6.84 58.76 -25.96
CA LYS A 6 -6.86 57.31 -25.79
C LYS A 6 -6.40 56.95 -24.37
N LEU A 7 -7.34 56.43 -23.59
CA LEU A 7 -7.06 55.83 -22.28
C LEU A 7 -6.59 54.40 -22.54
N TYR A 8 -5.33 54.13 -22.29
CA TYR A 8 -4.82 52.76 -22.23
C TYR A 8 -5.16 52.20 -20.84
N PHE A 9 -6.08 51.23 -20.78
CA PHE A 9 -6.26 50.38 -19.62
C PHE A 9 -5.14 49.32 -19.64
N ILE A 10 -4.16 49.45 -18.75
CA ILE A 10 -3.24 48.38 -18.43
C ILE A 10 -3.99 47.46 -17.49
N LEU A 11 -4.45 46.31 -18.00
CA LEU A 11 -4.92 45.21 -17.18
C LEU A 11 -3.68 44.56 -16.56
N SER A 12 -3.35 44.91 -15.34
CA SER A 12 -2.42 44.10 -14.55
C SER A 12 -3.13 42.78 -14.21
N LEU A 13 -2.81 41.71 -14.92
CA LEU A 13 -3.06 40.37 -14.42
C LEU A 13 -2.22 40.19 -13.14
N THR A 14 -2.86 40.32 -12.00
CA THR A 14 -2.30 39.78 -10.76
C THR A 14 -2.45 38.27 -10.90
N LEU A 15 -1.34 37.59 -11.20
CA LEU A 15 -1.23 36.16 -10.96
C LEU A 15 -1.49 35.98 -9.46
N ILE A 16 -2.62 35.40 -9.11
CA ILE A 16 -2.81 34.84 -7.78
C ILE A 16 -1.92 33.62 -7.76
N GLN A 17 -0.73 33.75 -7.16
CA GLN A 17 0.05 32.60 -6.74
C GLN A 17 -0.82 31.86 -5.70
N ILE A 18 -1.37 30.73 -6.09
CA ILE A 18 -1.94 29.78 -5.15
C ILE A 18 -0.73 29.20 -4.44
N SER A 19 -0.46 29.67 -3.22
CA SER A 19 0.48 28.98 -2.33
C SER A 19 -0.15 27.62 -2.05
N THR A 20 0.47 26.59 -2.61
CA THR A 20 0.16 25.21 -2.21
C THR A 20 0.82 25.03 -0.85
N ALA A 21 0.04 24.98 0.20
CA ALA A 21 0.57 24.68 1.54
C ALA A 21 1.27 23.33 1.51
N SER A 22 2.33 23.15 2.30
CA SER A 22 2.93 21.83 2.50
C SER A 22 1.91 20.86 3.10
N HIS A 23 1.89 19.65 2.56
CA HIS A 23 0.98 18.59 2.99
C HIS A 23 1.77 17.37 3.46
N PRO A 24 1.34 16.69 4.54
CA PRO A 24 1.94 15.45 4.97
C PRO A 24 1.54 14.31 4.00
N ILE A 25 2.41 14.02 3.04
CA ILE A 25 2.23 12.91 2.08
C ILE A 25 2.86 11.64 2.62
N ALA A 26 2.16 10.52 2.43
CA ALA A 26 2.71 9.19 2.58
C ALA A 26 2.99 8.59 1.19
N VAL A 27 4.19 8.04 0.96
CA VAL A 27 4.51 7.32 -0.29
C VAL A 27 4.09 5.86 -0.09
N ASP A 28 2.87 5.54 -0.51
CA ASP A 28 2.19 4.28 -0.14
C ASP A 28 1.23 3.71 -1.19
N ALA A 29 1.05 4.41 -2.31
CA ALA A 29 0.08 4.13 -3.36
C ALA A 29 -1.40 4.33 -2.94
N ILE A 30 -1.65 5.05 -1.83
CA ILE A 30 -2.99 5.44 -1.39
C ILE A 30 -3.10 6.96 -1.54
N PHE A 31 -3.75 7.43 -2.58
CA PHE A 31 -3.72 8.83 -3.03
C PHE A 31 -4.71 9.77 -2.33
N ASN A 32 -5.29 9.37 -1.20
CA ASN A 32 -6.28 10.21 -0.48
C ASN A 32 -5.65 11.48 0.11
N ASP A 33 -4.40 11.44 0.54
CA ASP A 33 -3.64 12.56 1.06
C ASP A 33 -3.28 13.59 -0.02
N TRP A 34 -3.38 13.19 -1.30
CA TRP A 34 -3.23 14.09 -2.44
C TRP A 34 -4.51 14.83 -2.84
N GLU A 35 -5.66 14.56 -2.22
CA GLU A 35 -6.93 15.20 -2.61
C GLU A 35 -6.90 16.72 -2.42
N ASP A 36 -6.27 17.20 -1.35
CA ASP A 36 -6.15 18.63 -1.03
C ASP A 36 -4.94 19.30 -1.72
N VAL A 37 -4.08 18.56 -2.40
CA VAL A 37 -2.96 19.10 -3.18
C VAL A 37 -3.44 19.48 -4.57
N SER A 38 -3.32 20.76 -4.91
CA SER A 38 -3.69 21.25 -6.24
C SER A 38 -2.69 20.76 -7.30
N SER A 39 -3.20 20.42 -8.50
CA SER A 39 -2.33 20.14 -9.63
C SER A 39 -1.48 21.36 -10.00
N VAL A 40 -0.20 21.14 -10.26
CA VAL A 40 0.70 22.18 -10.80
C VAL A 40 0.67 22.22 -12.32
N TYR A 41 0.31 21.10 -12.94
CA TYR A 41 0.11 20.99 -14.39
C TYR A 41 -0.94 19.91 -14.70
N ASN A 42 -1.67 20.10 -15.80
CA ASN A 42 -2.56 19.07 -16.35
C ASN A 42 -2.23 18.98 -17.84
N ASP A 43 -1.71 17.84 -18.21
CA ASP A 43 -1.30 17.55 -19.57
C ASP A 43 -2.49 17.19 -20.45
N PRO A 44 -2.49 17.52 -21.76
CA PRO A 44 -3.57 17.16 -22.66
C PRO A 44 -3.58 15.65 -22.96
N GLU A 45 -4.76 15.04 -23.01
CA GLU A 45 -4.93 13.65 -23.41
C GLU A 45 -4.60 13.43 -24.89
N GLY A 46 -3.74 12.45 -25.18
CA GLY A 46 -3.53 11.89 -26.52
C GLY A 46 -2.43 12.54 -27.35
N ASP A 47 -1.50 13.24 -26.75
CA ASP A 47 -0.31 13.79 -27.40
C ASP A 47 0.96 12.95 -27.15
N GLY A 48 0.93 12.07 -26.16
CA GLY A 48 1.89 10.99 -25.95
C GLY A 48 1.45 9.65 -26.55
N SER A 49 2.36 8.69 -26.57
CA SER A 49 2.10 7.30 -26.90
C SER A 49 2.89 6.38 -25.96
N ASN A 50 2.25 5.33 -25.45
CA ASN A 50 2.89 4.40 -24.51
C ASN A 50 3.42 5.11 -23.26
N GLY A 51 2.52 5.70 -22.49
CA GLY A 51 2.76 6.53 -21.32
C GLY A 51 2.42 8.00 -21.62
N ASP A 52 1.13 8.28 -21.84
CA ASP A 52 0.55 9.60 -22.02
C ASP A 52 0.39 10.24 -20.62
N PHE A 53 1.15 11.30 -20.35
CA PHE A 53 1.14 11.96 -19.05
C PHE A 53 -0.18 12.70 -18.82
N GLY A 54 -0.57 12.83 -17.60
CA GLY A 54 -1.80 13.52 -17.23
C GLY A 54 -1.57 14.56 -16.16
N GLN A 55 -2.21 14.38 -15.00
CA GLN A 55 -2.11 15.34 -13.92
C GLN A 55 -0.80 15.18 -13.14
N LEU A 56 -0.03 16.28 -13.02
CA LEU A 56 1.12 16.37 -12.10
C LEU A 56 0.74 17.19 -10.89
N LYS A 57 0.98 16.64 -9.71
CA LYS A 57 0.93 17.36 -8.43
C LYS A 57 2.31 17.35 -7.79
N ILE A 58 2.67 18.45 -7.13
CA ILE A 58 3.93 18.61 -6.38
C ILE A 58 3.60 19.23 -5.04
N THR A 59 4.18 18.68 -3.99
CA THR A 59 4.19 19.28 -2.64
C THR A 59 5.49 18.91 -1.95
N ASN A 60 5.73 19.43 -0.75
CA ASN A 60 6.91 19.11 0.03
C ASN A 60 6.62 19.09 1.52
N ASP A 61 7.46 18.40 2.28
CA ASP A 61 7.60 18.59 3.72
C ASP A 61 9.00 19.14 4.05
N ASN A 62 9.45 18.95 5.29
CA ASN A 62 10.76 19.44 5.74
C ASN A 62 11.92 18.71 5.05
N ASN A 63 11.73 17.45 4.64
CA ASN A 63 12.80 16.54 4.20
C ASN A 63 12.70 16.18 2.72
N PHE A 64 11.48 16.16 2.15
CA PHE A 64 11.24 15.63 0.82
C PHE A 64 10.43 16.58 -0.05
N ILE A 65 10.64 16.47 -1.36
CA ILE A 65 9.72 16.95 -2.39
C ILE A 65 8.98 15.73 -2.90
N PHE A 66 7.64 15.79 -2.87
CA PHE A 66 6.74 14.73 -3.30
C PHE A 66 6.11 15.06 -4.64
N PHE A 67 5.93 14.05 -5.44
CA PHE A 67 5.32 14.12 -6.77
C PHE A 67 4.22 13.08 -6.88
N SER A 68 3.13 13.41 -7.55
CA SER A 68 2.13 12.45 -8.01
C SER A 68 1.83 12.69 -9.48
N LEU A 69 1.90 11.65 -10.28
CA LEU A 69 1.68 11.64 -11.72
C LEU A 69 0.59 10.64 -12.09
N GLU A 70 -0.34 11.05 -12.95
CA GLU A 70 -1.36 10.22 -13.57
C GLU A 70 -0.96 9.93 -15.03
N PHE A 71 -1.30 8.73 -15.52
CA PHE A 71 -1.19 8.33 -16.92
C PHE A 71 -2.59 8.20 -17.53
N LEU A 72 -2.77 8.69 -18.76
CA LEU A 72 -4.09 8.79 -19.42
C LEU A 72 -4.36 7.63 -20.38
N ASP A 73 -3.35 6.87 -20.76
CA ASP A 73 -3.43 5.78 -21.75
C ASP A 73 -3.39 4.37 -21.13
N GLY A 74 -3.56 4.26 -19.80
CA GLY A 74 -3.65 3.01 -19.05
C GLY A 74 -2.50 2.73 -18.11
N GLU A 75 -2.46 1.50 -17.59
CA GLU A 75 -1.48 1.10 -16.59
C GLU A 75 -0.05 1.11 -17.14
N GLN A 76 0.86 1.72 -16.40
CA GLN A 76 2.30 1.77 -16.66
C GLN A 76 3.05 1.04 -15.54
N LEU A 77 4.34 0.71 -15.77
CA LEU A 77 5.26 0.24 -14.73
C LEU A 77 6.38 1.26 -14.55
N MET A 78 6.43 1.94 -13.40
CA MET A 78 7.32 3.08 -13.23
C MET A 78 8.81 2.69 -13.17
N GLN A 79 9.16 1.59 -12.52
CA GLN A 79 10.56 1.21 -12.28
C GLN A 79 11.18 0.29 -13.34
N ASP A 80 10.46 -0.04 -14.41
CA ASP A 80 10.95 -0.92 -15.50
C ASP A 80 10.19 -0.68 -16.81
N TRP A 81 10.74 -1.15 -17.93
CA TRP A 81 10.15 -1.15 -19.26
C TRP A 81 9.70 0.20 -19.82
N ASN A 82 10.31 1.29 -19.35
CA ASN A 82 10.02 2.63 -19.81
C ASN A 82 11.29 3.47 -19.93
N ASN A 83 11.16 4.65 -20.53
CA ASN A 83 12.21 5.66 -20.66
C ASN A 83 11.64 7.02 -20.19
N TYR A 84 11.04 7.02 -18.98
CA TYR A 84 10.49 8.21 -18.35
C TYR A 84 11.58 8.91 -17.54
N HIS A 85 11.83 10.16 -17.90
CA HIS A 85 12.82 11.01 -17.25
C HIS A 85 12.15 12.08 -16.39
N LEU A 86 12.63 12.24 -15.16
CA LEU A 86 12.36 13.37 -14.29
C LEU A 86 13.57 14.30 -14.32
N TYR A 87 13.36 15.52 -14.81
CA TYR A 87 14.36 16.58 -14.78
C TYR A 87 14.00 17.61 -13.71
N ILE A 88 14.98 17.98 -12.87
CA ILE A 88 14.82 19.04 -11.87
C ILE A 88 15.95 20.07 -12.05
N ASP A 89 15.58 21.31 -12.35
CA ASP A 89 16.40 22.49 -12.28
C ASP A 89 16.28 23.05 -10.86
N ALA A 90 17.36 22.94 -10.10
CA ALA A 90 17.36 23.20 -8.66
C ALA A 90 17.69 24.66 -8.31
N ASP A 91 18.27 25.44 -9.24
CA ASP A 91 18.69 26.82 -9.04
C ASP A 91 17.89 27.85 -9.87
N ASP A 92 16.93 27.38 -10.69
CA ASP A 92 16.10 28.20 -11.60
C ASP A 92 16.94 29.01 -12.61
N ASP A 93 18.11 28.46 -13.03
CA ASP A 93 19.01 29.08 -14.01
C ASP A 93 19.18 28.18 -15.25
N VAL A 94 18.52 28.51 -16.35
CA VAL A 94 18.58 27.78 -17.63
C VAL A 94 20.01 27.64 -18.22
N ASN A 95 20.99 28.33 -17.69
CA ASN A 95 22.36 28.29 -18.18
C ASN A 95 23.28 27.33 -17.41
N THR A 96 22.79 26.73 -16.33
CA THR A 96 23.43 25.66 -15.55
C THR A 96 22.85 24.31 -15.90
N GLY A 97 23.39 23.22 -15.40
CA GLY A 97 22.82 21.87 -15.57
C GLY A 97 22.70 21.37 -17.02
N HIS A 98 21.82 20.42 -17.24
CA HIS A 98 21.47 19.84 -18.55
C HIS A 98 20.38 20.66 -19.24
N PRO A 99 20.59 21.17 -20.47
CA PRO A 99 19.58 21.93 -21.18
C PRO A 99 18.50 20.99 -21.75
N VAL A 100 17.31 20.96 -21.15
CA VAL A 100 16.18 20.12 -21.57
C VAL A 100 14.88 20.90 -21.35
N GLN A 101 13.92 20.78 -22.26
CA GLN A 101 12.59 21.42 -22.14
C GLN A 101 12.62 22.91 -21.67
N GLY A 102 13.68 23.64 -22.05
CA GLY A 102 13.83 25.05 -21.71
C GLY A 102 14.22 25.34 -20.27
N ILE A 103 14.68 24.35 -19.50
CA ILE A 103 15.27 24.45 -18.18
C ILE A 103 16.74 24.01 -18.21
N GLY A 104 17.49 24.29 -17.14
CA GLY A 104 18.84 23.81 -16.90
C GLY A 104 18.86 22.81 -15.76
N ALA A 105 18.63 21.53 -16.04
CA ALA A 105 18.41 20.51 -15.00
C ALA A 105 19.72 20.04 -14.37
N GLU A 106 19.86 20.13 -13.05
CA GLU A 106 20.92 19.50 -12.28
C GLU A 106 20.66 18.01 -12.08
N LEU A 107 19.39 17.62 -11.89
CA LEU A 107 18.98 16.24 -11.77
C LEU A 107 18.30 15.77 -13.05
N ASP A 108 18.78 14.64 -13.60
CA ASP A 108 18.11 13.80 -14.58
C ASP A 108 17.98 12.41 -13.97
N TRP A 109 16.76 11.94 -13.76
CA TRP A 109 16.47 10.61 -13.26
C TRP A 109 15.62 9.82 -14.28
N CYS A 110 16.17 8.72 -14.80
CA CYS A 110 15.46 7.79 -15.65
C CYS A 110 14.84 6.67 -14.81
N PHE A 111 13.50 6.61 -14.72
CA PHE A 111 12.81 5.62 -13.89
C PHE A 111 13.03 4.20 -14.37
N GLY A 112 12.79 3.88 -15.63
CA GLY A 112 13.00 2.55 -16.19
C GLY A 112 14.46 2.12 -16.28
N CYS A 113 15.40 3.09 -16.36
CA CYS A 113 16.84 2.85 -16.28
C CYS A 113 17.31 2.60 -14.85
N ARG A 114 16.56 3.07 -13.85
CA ARG A 114 16.88 3.00 -12.41
C ARG A 114 18.21 3.64 -12.07
N SER A 115 18.55 4.72 -12.79
CA SER A 115 19.77 5.51 -12.57
C SER A 115 19.53 6.93 -13.07
N GLY A 116 20.42 7.83 -12.69
CA GLY A 116 20.32 9.20 -13.09
C GLY A 116 21.67 9.87 -13.24
N SER A 117 21.63 11.16 -13.52
CA SER A 117 22.81 12.01 -13.69
C SER A 117 22.64 13.29 -12.87
N PHE A 118 23.69 13.65 -12.14
CA PHE A 118 23.85 14.96 -11.55
C PHE A 118 24.80 15.79 -12.41
N TYR A 119 24.28 16.87 -12.96
CA TYR A 119 25.05 17.79 -13.83
C TYR A 119 25.66 18.89 -12.99
N ILE A 120 26.99 18.94 -13.00
CA ILE A 120 27.78 19.97 -12.36
C ILE A 120 28.54 20.80 -13.40
N GLN A 121 29.07 21.99 -13.01
CA GLN A 121 29.74 22.91 -13.93
C GLN A 121 30.86 22.24 -14.76
N ASP A 122 31.60 21.29 -14.18
CA ASP A 122 32.76 20.66 -14.78
C ASP A 122 32.56 19.18 -15.16
N GLY A 123 31.31 18.64 -15.15
CA GLY A 123 31.08 17.23 -15.50
C GLY A 123 29.71 16.70 -15.16
N ILE A 124 29.58 15.37 -15.23
CA ILE A 124 28.38 14.61 -14.92
C ILE A 124 28.78 13.53 -13.90
N ILE A 125 27.99 13.41 -12.84
CA ILE A 125 28.11 12.36 -11.83
C ILE A 125 26.94 11.40 -12.02
N GLU A 126 27.21 10.11 -12.22
CA GLU A 126 26.17 9.08 -12.19
C GLU A 126 25.63 8.94 -10.77
N ILE A 127 24.33 8.89 -10.64
CA ILE A 127 23.63 8.76 -9.36
C ILE A 127 22.65 7.59 -9.37
N PHE A 128 22.43 7.03 -8.18
CA PHE A 128 21.53 5.92 -7.93
C PHE A 128 20.40 6.35 -7.00
N GLN A 129 19.39 5.49 -6.85
CA GLN A 129 18.19 5.79 -6.06
C GLN A 129 18.50 6.25 -4.62
N ASN A 130 19.57 5.75 -4.01
CA ASN A 130 19.95 6.10 -2.64
C ASN A 130 20.60 7.48 -2.54
N ASP A 131 21.29 7.96 -3.60
CA ASP A 131 21.92 9.27 -3.63
C ASP A 131 20.91 10.42 -3.57
N ILE A 132 19.68 10.17 -4.03
CA ILE A 132 18.57 11.13 -3.98
C ILE A 132 17.46 10.71 -3.02
N THR A 133 17.66 9.62 -2.29
CA THR A 133 16.67 9.02 -1.38
C THR A 133 15.32 8.83 -2.07
N LEU A 134 15.33 8.33 -3.31
CA LEU A 134 14.12 8.07 -4.07
C LEU A 134 13.27 7.01 -3.36
N ARG A 135 11.99 7.30 -3.18
CA ARG A 135 10.96 6.35 -2.76
C ARG A 135 9.81 6.49 -3.72
N SER A 136 9.30 5.38 -4.23
CA SER A 136 8.21 5.40 -5.22
C SER A 136 7.20 4.30 -4.96
N ALA A 137 5.94 4.58 -5.27
CA ALA A 137 4.81 3.67 -5.14
C ALA A 137 3.76 3.94 -6.24
N PRO A 138 3.05 2.88 -6.68
CA PRO A 138 3.21 1.46 -6.35
C PRO A 138 4.45 0.82 -7.01
N THR A 139 4.80 -0.41 -6.57
CA THR A 139 5.83 -1.25 -7.22
C THR A 139 5.30 -2.04 -8.43
N ILE A 140 3.99 -2.13 -8.55
CA ILE A 140 3.22 -2.83 -9.60
C ILE A 140 2.70 -1.84 -10.64
N THR A 141 2.17 -2.35 -11.76
CA THR A 141 1.53 -1.49 -12.77
C THR A 141 0.38 -0.69 -12.18
N GLY A 142 0.23 0.54 -12.65
CA GLY A 142 -0.83 1.46 -12.23
C GLY A 142 -1.03 2.62 -13.20
N GLU A 143 -2.16 3.29 -13.11
CA GLU A 143 -2.47 4.51 -13.86
C GLU A 143 -1.98 5.77 -13.12
N ARG A 144 -1.53 5.63 -11.88
CA ARG A 144 -1.05 6.72 -11.05
C ARG A 144 0.09 6.28 -10.17
N PHE A 145 1.09 7.15 -10.05
CA PHE A 145 2.28 6.92 -9.24
C PHE A 145 2.57 8.13 -8.36
N GLU A 146 3.25 7.86 -7.26
CA GLU A 146 3.82 8.88 -6.40
C GLU A 146 5.26 8.54 -6.06
N TRP A 147 6.06 9.56 -5.88
CA TRP A 147 7.46 9.41 -5.43
C TRP A 147 7.92 10.63 -4.66
N CYS A 148 9.02 10.47 -3.95
CA CYS A 148 9.70 11.60 -3.33
C CYS A 148 11.21 11.58 -3.59
N VAL A 149 11.81 12.75 -3.48
CA VAL A 149 13.25 12.99 -3.56
C VAL A 149 13.65 13.83 -2.36
N SER A 150 14.78 13.48 -1.71
CA SER A 150 15.29 14.26 -0.58
C SER A 150 15.70 15.67 -1.00
N ARG A 151 15.27 16.67 -0.23
CA ARG A 151 15.66 18.08 -0.42
C ARG A 151 17.15 18.32 -0.15
N GLU A 152 17.77 17.46 0.67
CA GLU A 152 19.19 17.52 1.01
C GLU A 152 20.08 16.74 0.03
N SER A 153 19.50 16.10 -1.01
CA SER A 153 20.27 15.36 -2.00
C SER A 153 21.25 16.26 -2.76
N MET A 154 22.41 15.70 -3.16
CA MET A 154 23.47 16.45 -3.83
C MET A 154 22.99 17.23 -5.06
N PRO A 155 22.15 16.67 -5.96
CA PRO A 155 21.65 17.43 -7.11
C PRO A 155 20.80 18.64 -6.73
N LEU A 156 20.00 18.55 -5.66
CA LEU A 156 19.12 19.63 -5.24
C LEU A 156 19.84 20.70 -4.42
N THR A 157 20.88 20.33 -3.67
CA THR A 157 21.67 21.28 -2.85
C THR A 157 22.92 21.82 -3.56
N MET A 158 23.11 21.45 -4.84
CA MET A 158 24.30 21.87 -5.59
C MET A 158 25.59 21.51 -4.84
N ASP A 159 25.75 20.25 -4.45
CA ASP A 159 26.85 19.72 -3.65
C ASP A 159 26.95 20.35 -2.24
N GLY A 160 25.77 20.52 -1.60
CA GLY A 160 25.67 21.00 -0.21
C GLY A 160 25.79 22.51 -0.02
N ALA A 161 25.66 23.29 -1.10
CA ALA A 161 25.74 24.74 -1.02
C ALA A 161 24.55 25.39 -0.33
N GLN A 162 23.35 25.02 -0.72
CA GLN A 162 22.08 25.54 -0.16
C GLN A 162 20.89 24.70 -0.66
N GLU A 163 19.89 24.51 0.18
CA GLU A 163 18.60 23.95 -0.28
C GLU A 163 17.90 24.86 -1.28
N PRO A 164 17.22 24.30 -2.28
CA PRO A 164 16.48 25.08 -3.26
C PRO A 164 15.30 25.83 -2.60
N THR A 165 15.01 27.02 -3.07
CA THR A 165 13.79 27.77 -2.71
C THR A 165 12.72 27.70 -3.80
N ASN A 166 13.17 27.57 -5.04
CA ASN A 166 12.33 27.33 -6.21
C ASN A 166 13.02 26.26 -7.05
N ILE A 167 12.21 25.43 -7.69
CA ILE A 167 12.67 24.44 -8.66
C ILE A 167 11.84 24.54 -9.93
N ARG A 168 12.38 24.04 -11.04
CA ARG A 168 11.62 23.72 -12.22
C ARG A 168 11.66 22.23 -12.49
N VAL A 169 10.53 21.68 -12.89
CA VAL A 169 10.36 20.25 -13.13
C VAL A 169 9.92 20.04 -14.56
N ALA A 170 10.52 19.06 -15.24
CA ALA A 170 10.02 18.54 -16.48
C ALA A 170 10.01 17.00 -16.44
N LEU A 171 8.98 16.40 -17.01
CA LEU A 171 8.92 14.97 -17.28
C LEU A 171 9.01 14.77 -18.79
N VAL A 172 9.74 13.76 -19.22
CA VAL A 172 9.90 13.42 -20.63
C VAL A 172 9.75 11.92 -20.82
N ASN A 173 8.86 11.50 -21.69
CA ASN A 173 8.77 10.15 -22.21
C ASN A 173 9.55 10.05 -23.53
N GLU A 174 10.82 9.62 -23.46
CA GLU A 174 11.67 9.58 -24.65
C GLU A 174 11.22 8.54 -25.69
N ASP A 175 10.54 7.48 -25.28
CA ASP A 175 10.02 6.45 -26.18
C ASP A 175 8.66 6.85 -26.79
N GLY A 176 7.80 7.50 -25.98
CA GLY A 176 6.46 7.91 -26.38
C GLY A 176 6.37 9.30 -27.00
N GLY A 177 7.39 10.14 -26.80
CA GLY A 177 7.47 11.50 -27.32
C GLY A 177 6.63 12.52 -26.55
N ASP A 178 6.18 12.17 -25.35
CA ASP A 178 5.42 13.04 -24.47
C ASP A 178 6.31 13.89 -23.56
N ASN A 179 5.89 15.13 -23.28
CA ASN A 179 6.62 16.08 -22.44
C ASN A 179 5.65 16.79 -21.51
N LEU A 180 5.91 16.76 -20.25
CA LEU A 180 5.18 17.53 -19.26
C LEU A 180 6.12 18.61 -18.64
N PRO A 181 5.90 19.92 -18.91
CA PRO A 181 4.89 20.49 -19.78
C PRO A 181 5.26 20.41 -21.27
N ASP A 182 4.27 20.48 -22.16
CA ASP A 182 4.44 20.56 -23.63
C ASP A 182 5.29 21.76 -24.07
N GLU A 183 5.06 22.90 -23.42
CA GLU A 183 5.76 24.14 -23.76
C GLU A 183 7.06 24.25 -22.96
N PRO A 184 8.17 24.69 -23.61
CA PRO A 184 9.44 24.84 -22.93
C PRO A 184 9.39 25.81 -21.73
N GLY A 185 10.09 25.45 -20.64
CA GLY A 185 10.24 26.29 -19.46
C GLY A 185 9.99 25.56 -18.14
N GLY A 186 9.60 24.28 -18.21
CA GLY A 186 9.32 23.45 -17.05
C GLY A 186 8.17 23.97 -16.18
N VAL A 187 7.71 23.14 -15.28
CA VAL A 187 6.72 23.49 -14.25
C VAL A 187 7.43 24.10 -13.07
N ALA A 188 7.16 25.37 -12.76
CA ALA A 188 7.78 26.05 -11.61
C ALA A 188 7.08 25.64 -10.30
N TYR A 189 7.85 25.27 -9.31
CA TYR A 189 7.39 24.97 -7.96
C TYR A 189 8.22 25.74 -6.92
N MET A 190 7.55 26.44 -6.03
CA MET A 190 8.18 27.15 -4.91
C MET A 190 8.10 26.26 -3.65
N ILE A 191 9.25 25.94 -3.06
CA ILE A 191 9.33 25.15 -1.85
C ILE A 191 8.61 25.89 -0.71
N ASP A 192 7.60 25.25 -0.15
CA ASP A 192 6.89 25.75 1.02
C ASP A 192 7.76 25.51 2.28
N THR A 193 7.90 26.53 3.08
CA THR A 193 8.71 26.48 4.32
C THR A 193 7.85 26.28 5.57
N THR A 194 6.56 25.99 5.40
CA THR A 194 5.68 25.63 6.51
C THR A 194 6.12 24.31 7.10
N ASP A 195 6.33 24.29 8.41
CA ASP A 195 6.76 23.10 9.13
C ASP A 195 5.68 22.02 9.09
N VAL A 196 6.04 20.83 8.59
CA VAL A 196 5.20 19.63 8.64
C VAL A 196 5.79 18.70 9.70
N PRO A 197 5.12 18.51 10.83
CA PRO A 197 5.66 17.66 11.89
C PRO A 197 5.84 16.21 11.39
N PRO A 198 6.83 15.48 11.91
CA PRO A 198 6.96 14.05 11.64
C PRO A 198 5.69 13.31 12.09
N PRO A 199 5.45 12.07 11.65
CA PRO A 199 4.39 11.25 12.21
C PRO A 199 4.60 11.05 13.70
N ASP A 200 3.50 10.81 14.43
CA ASP A 200 3.59 10.41 15.83
C ASP A 200 4.36 9.09 15.93
N PRO A 201 5.18 8.90 16.98
CA PRO A 201 5.85 7.63 17.24
C PRO A 201 4.86 6.45 17.26
N THR A 202 5.27 5.32 16.67
CA THR A 202 4.48 4.08 16.69
C THR A 202 4.93 3.22 17.86
N PRO A 203 4.16 3.12 18.97
CA PRO A 203 4.51 2.25 20.09
C PRO A 203 4.58 0.78 19.63
N LEU A 204 5.64 0.05 20.01
CA LEU A 204 5.76 -1.35 19.64
C LEU A 204 4.93 -2.27 20.55
N GLU A 205 4.52 -1.82 21.75
CA GLU A 205 3.68 -2.60 22.64
C GLU A 205 2.28 -2.83 22.05
N ARG A 206 1.64 -3.95 22.38
CA ARG A 206 0.22 -4.18 22.10
C ARG A 206 -0.63 -3.15 22.81
N GLU A 207 -1.77 -2.78 22.24
CA GLU A 207 -2.74 -1.89 22.91
C GLU A 207 -3.39 -2.57 24.11
N GLU A 208 -3.72 -3.87 23.95
CA GLU A 208 -4.25 -4.71 25.01
C GLU A 208 -3.42 -6.00 25.13
N PRO A 209 -3.19 -6.52 26.35
CA PRO A 209 -2.30 -7.67 26.58
C PRO A 209 -2.79 -9.00 25.99
N ASP A 210 -4.06 -9.13 25.68
CA ASP A 210 -4.71 -10.32 25.13
C ASP A 210 -4.77 -10.34 23.59
N GLN A 211 -4.29 -9.29 22.94
CA GLN A 211 -4.15 -9.27 21.47
C GLN A 211 -3.10 -10.29 21.02
N ILE A 212 -3.41 -11.00 19.95
CA ILE A 212 -2.48 -11.93 19.31
C ILE A 212 -1.66 -11.17 18.27
N ARG A 213 -0.34 -11.24 18.37
CA ARG A 213 0.57 -10.60 17.41
C ARG A 213 1.06 -11.55 16.35
N LEU A 214 0.73 -11.23 15.10
CA LEU A 214 1.29 -11.82 13.89
C LEU A 214 2.44 -10.95 13.38
N VAL A 215 3.57 -11.59 13.08
CA VAL A 215 4.69 -10.95 12.38
C VAL A 215 5.00 -11.75 11.11
N SER A 216 5.15 -11.07 9.97
CA SER A 216 5.67 -11.64 8.73
C SER A 216 7.04 -11.04 8.43
N TYR A 217 8.04 -11.90 8.15
CA TYR A 217 9.41 -11.44 7.96
C TYR A 217 10.23 -12.37 7.05
N ASN A 218 10.64 -11.88 5.88
CA ASN A 218 11.69 -12.50 5.10
C ASN A 218 13.03 -12.24 5.79
N ILE A 219 13.71 -13.31 6.27
CA ILE A 219 14.91 -13.21 7.11
C ILE A 219 16.22 -13.29 6.33
N LEU A 220 16.17 -13.15 5.03
CA LEU A 220 17.29 -13.15 4.09
C LEU A 220 18.29 -14.28 4.35
N HIS A 221 18.25 -15.32 3.49
CA HIS A 221 19.25 -16.40 3.45
C HIS A 221 19.54 -17.07 4.80
N ASN A 222 18.48 -17.45 5.55
CA ASN A 222 18.60 -18.12 6.85
C ASN A 222 19.24 -17.26 7.95
N GLY A 223 18.97 -15.94 7.93
CA GLY A 223 19.62 -14.92 8.75
C GLY A 223 19.59 -15.17 10.27
N PHE A 224 18.63 -15.95 10.77
CA PHE A 224 18.60 -16.37 12.17
C PHE A 224 19.85 -17.11 12.63
N PHE A 225 20.57 -17.75 11.72
CA PHE A 225 21.74 -18.58 12.01
C PHE A 225 23.02 -18.05 11.36
N GLU A 226 22.95 -16.95 10.59
CA GLU A 226 24.10 -16.37 9.91
C GLU A 226 24.88 -15.42 10.83
N GLU A 227 26.22 -15.58 10.85
CA GLU A 227 27.09 -14.67 11.60
C GLU A 227 26.99 -13.24 11.05
N GLY A 228 26.74 -12.28 11.94
CA GLY A 228 26.58 -10.85 11.58
C GLY A 228 25.13 -10.41 11.31
N GLN A 229 24.20 -11.34 11.04
CA GLN A 229 22.76 -11.03 11.00
C GLN A 229 22.10 -11.36 12.34
N ARG A 230 22.50 -12.48 12.96
CA ARG A 230 21.94 -13.01 14.19
C ARG A 230 21.82 -12.00 15.32
N GLU A 231 22.84 -11.18 15.57
CA GLU A 231 22.85 -10.21 16.66
C GLU A 231 21.75 -9.12 16.52
N HIS A 232 21.31 -8.85 15.28
CA HIS A 232 20.21 -7.93 15.00
C HIS A 232 18.86 -8.57 15.29
N PHE A 233 18.68 -9.85 14.92
CA PHE A 233 17.48 -10.62 15.28
C PHE A 233 17.37 -10.84 16.80
N ASP A 234 18.50 -10.96 17.53
CA ASP A 234 18.54 -11.06 19.00
C ASP A 234 17.88 -9.83 19.67
N ARG A 235 17.82 -8.67 18.98
CA ARG A 235 17.12 -7.47 19.44
C ARG A 235 15.72 -7.32 18.84
N ILE A 236 15.58 -7.52 17.53
CA ILE A 236 14.31 -7.32 16.79
C ILE A 236 13.21 -8.25 17.31
N ILE A 237 13.49 -9.57 17.40
CA ILE A 237 12.43 -10.53 17.74
C ILE A 237 11.88 -10.34 19.15
N PRO A 238 12.72 -10.15 20.21
CA PRO A 238 12.20 -9.80 21.52
C PRO A 238 11.46 -8.47 21.60
N ALA A 239 11.90 -7.45 20.84
CA ALA A 239 11.22 -6.15 20.80
C ALA A 239 9.83 -6.23 20.18
N LEU A 240 9.65 -7.09 19.17
CA LEU A 240 8.36 -7.34 18.54
C LEU A 240 7.46 -8.28 19.37
N ASP A 241 8.03 -9.21 20.13
CA ASP A 241 7.32 -10.21 20.95
C ASP A 241 6.15 -10.90 20.19
N PRO A 242 6.39 -11.60 19.07
CA PRO A 242 5.33 -12.24 18.29
C PRO A 242 4.70 -13.41 19.04
N ASP A 243 3.42 -13.69 18.78
CA ASP A 243 2.75 -14.95 19.11
C ASP A 243 2.78 -15.90 17.90
N ILE A 244 2.72 -15.33 16.70
CA ILE A 244 2.80 -16.02 15.42
C ILE A 244 3.85 -15.31 14.57
N LEU A 245 4.84 -16.04 14.06
CA LEU A 245 5.89 -15.53 13.21
C LEU A 245 5.94 -16.36 11.92
N ALA A 246 5.55 -15.75 10.80
CA ALA A 246 5.68 -16.32 9.47
C ALA A 246 6.99 -15.82 8.84
N VAL A 247 7.91 -16.74 8.54
CA VAL A 247 9.21 -16.39 7.97
C VAL A 247 9.38 -16.97 6.57
N GLN A 248 10.15 -16.27 5.77
CA GLN A 248 10.59 -16.67 4.43
C GLN A 248 12.11 -16.68 4.41
N GLU A 249 12.70 -17.43 3.48
CA GLU A 249 14.14 -17.65 3.33
C GLU A 249 14.82 -18.30 4.55
N ALA A 250 14.10 -19.15 5.27
CA ALA A 250 14.59 -19.90 6.40
C ALA A 250 14.81 -21.39 6.02
N TRP A 251 15.98 -21.94 6.29
CA TRP A 251 16.33 -23.34 5.98
C TRP A 251 16.94 -24.08 7.19
N GLY A 252 16.49 -23.74 8.38
CA GLY A 252 16.89 -24.42 9.62
C GLY A 252 16.09 -25.72 9.86
N ASP A 253 16.48 -26.48 10.85
CA ASP A 253 15.60 -27.54 11.35
C ASP A 253 14.65 -27.01 12.43
N GLN A 254 13.47 -27.61 12.54
CA GLN A 254 12.41 -27.20 13.46
C GLN A 254 12.88 -27.12 14.93
N GLU A 255 13.73 -28.08 15.38
CA GLU A 255 14.21 -28.13 16.75
C GLU A 255 15.13 -26.93 17.05
N SER A 256 16.04 -26.60 16.14
CA SER A 256 16.94 -25.45 16.25
C SER A 256 16.18 -24.14 16.26
N ILE A 257 15.17 -23.99 15.39
CA ILE A 257 14.31 -22.79 15.34
C ILE A 257 13.52 -22.66 16.65
N ALA A 258 12.89 -23.72 17.15
CA ALA A 258 12.14 -23.70 18.41
C ALA A 258 13.03 -23.39 19.62
N ALA A 259 14.26 -23.93 19.65
CA ALA A 259 15.23 -23.63 20.68
C ALA A 259 15.64 -22.16 20.67
N LEU A 260 15.87 -21.61 19.48
CA LEU A 260 16.21 -20.22 19.27
C LEU A 260 15.08 -19.27 19.70
N MET A 261 13.85 -19.55 19.30
CA MET A 261 12.68 -18.79 19.74
C MET A 261 12.53 -18.82 21.27
N THR A 262 12.80 -19.96 21.90
CA THR A 262 12.76 -20.09 23.37
C THR A 262 13.87 -19.28 24.06
N GLU A 263 15.04 -19.13 23.41
CA GLU A 263 16.13 -18.27 23.87
C GLU A 263 15.73 -16.80 23.85
N TRP A 264 15.10 -16.34 22.75
CA TRP A 264 14.64 -14.97 22.57
C TRP A 264 13.44 -14.63 23.45
N ILE A 265 12.44 -15.50 23.45
CA ILE A 265 11.16 -15.27 24.15
C ILE A 265 10.78 -16.57 24.85
N PRO A 266 10.91 -16.62 26.19
CA PRO A 266 10.61 -17.84 26.97
C PRO A 266 9.19 -18.35 26.74
N GLY A 267 9.04 -19.64 26.50
CA GLY A 267 7.76 -20.30 26.26
C GLY A 267 7.91 -21.58 25.44
N THR A 268 6.77 -22.14 25.07
CA THR A 268 6.69 -23.26 24.13
C THR A 268 6.47 -22.72 22.73
N TRP A 269 7.27 -23.19 21.79
CA TRP A 269 7.15 -22.81 20.40
C TRP A 269 6.90 -24.03 19.53
N HIS A 270 5.93 -23.92 18.65
CA HIS A 270 5.58 -24.90 17.62
C HIS A 270 6.09 -24.39 16.28
N VAL A 271 6.79 -25.20 15.54
CA VAL A 271 7.39 -24.84 14.25
C VAL A 271 6.83 -25.77 13.19
N SER A 272 6.28 -25.23 12.11
CA SER A 272 5.76 -26.01 10.99
C SER A 272 6.87 -26.77 10.26
N SER A 273 6.50 -27.70 9.37
CA SER A 273 7.44 -28.26 8.40
C SER A 273 7.96 -27.17 7.46
N GLU A 274 9.18 -27.34 6.97
CA GLU A 274 9.79 -26.44 6.00
C GLU A 274 9.25 -26.71 4.59
N TRP A 275 8.91 -25.62 3.88
CA TRP A 275 8.47 -25.68 2.50
C TRP A 275 9.08 -24.53 1.70
N ASP A 276 10.11 -24.81 0.92
CA ASP A 276 10.84 -23.84 0.07
C ASP A 276 11.28 -22.59 0.86
N GLY A 277 11.83 -22.81 2.08
CA GLY A 277 12.28 -21.73 2.95
C GLY A 277 11.19 -21.02 3.75
N ASN A 278 9.93 -21.49 3.71
CA ASN A 278 8.83 -20.94 4.47
C ASN A 278 8.60 -21.72 5.76
N TYR A 279 8.37 -20.99 6.87
CA TYR A 279 7.91 -21.53 8.15
C TYR A 279 6.82 -20.68 8.76
N VAL A 280 5.96 -21.32 9.55
CA VAL A 280 5.12 -20.66 10.55
C VAL A 280 5.57 -21.14 11.92
N ILE A 281 5.94 -20.21 12.78
CA ILE A 281 6.43 -20.40 14.13
C ILE A 281 5.39 -19.82 15.06
N SER A 282 4.90 -20.57 16.05
CA SER A 282 3.73 -20.15 16.82
C SER A 282 3.83 -20.57 18.30
N ARG A 283 3.27 -19.77 19.19
CA ARG A 283 2.99 -20.17 20.58
C ARG A 283 1.81 -21.13 20.66
N PHE A 284 0.95 -21.13 19.62
CA PHE A 284 -0.23 -21.99 19.55
C PHE A 284 0.12 -23.33 18.89
N PRO A 285 -0.52 -24.44 19.31
CA PRO A 285 -0.30 -25.74 18.67
C PRO A 285 -0.69 -25.72 17.18
N ILE A 286 0.05 -26.45 16.37
CA ILE A 286 -0.27 -26.67 14.97
C ILE A 286 -1.23 -27.86 14.86
N LEU A 287 -2.43 -27.63 14.31
CA LEU A 287 -3.44 -28.66 14.07
C LEU A 287 -3.23 -29.34 12.73
N HIS A 288 -3.00 -28.55 11.69
CA HIS A 288 -2.79 -29.02 10.32
C HIS A 288 -1.78 -28.13 9.59
N GLU A 289 -1.08 -28.73 8.62
CA GLU A 289 -0.21 -28.02 7.70
C GLU A 289 -0.24 -28.68 6.32
N ALA A 290 -0.06 -27.87 5.25
CA ALA A 290 -0.02 -28.34 3.88
C ALA A 290 0.67 -27.36 2.94
N VAL A 291 1.25 -27.87 1.86
CA VAL A 291 1.63 -27.08 0.69
C VAL A 291 0.39 -26.80 -0.13
N LEU A 292 0.23 -25.56 -0.59
CA LEU A 292 -0.95 -25.14 -1.34
C LEU A 292 -0.76 -25.15 -2.85
N ILE A 293 0.43 -24.84 -3.32
CA ILE A 293 0.71 -24.72 -4.76
C ILE A 293 1.85 -25.65 -5.18
N SER A 294 1.82 -26.05 -6.43
CA SER A 294 2.73 -27.06 -7.00
C SER A 294 4.22 -26.68 -6.94
N SER A 295 4.52 -25.38 -6.94
CA SER A 295 5.89 -24.88 -6.79
C SER A 295 6.48 -25.05 -5.38
N GLY A 296 5.66 -25.31 -4.35
CA GLY A 296 6.07 -25.35 -2.95
C GLY A 296 6.16 -23.96 -2.28
N ARG A 297 5.97 -22.88 -3.02
CA ARG A 297 6.19 -21.50 -2.56
C ARG A 297 5.06 -20.91 -1.73
N SER A 298 4.03 -21.69 -1.44
CA SER A 298 2.92 -21.29 -0.56
C SER A 298 2.51 -22.47 0.30
N MET A 299 2.42 -22.22 1.60
CA MET A 299 2.01 -23.21 2.59
C MET A 299 0.90 -22.65 3.48
N ALA A 300 0.12 -23.54 4.08
CA ALA A 300 -0.89 -23.20 5.06
C ALA A 300 -0.66 -23.95 6.36
N VAL A 301 -0.91 -23.28 7.48
CA VAL A 301 -0.85 -23.81 8.84
C VAL A 301 -2.10 -23.41 9.59
N LEU A 302 -2.86 -24.38 10.09
CA LEU A 302 -4.01 -24.15 10.98
C LEU A 302 -3.53 -24.23 12.42
N LEU A 303 -3.72 -23.15 13.17
CA LEU A 303 -3.32 -23.00 14.56
C LEU A 303 -4.51 -23.16 15.51
N ASP A 304 -4.28 -23.81 16.65
CA ASP A 304 -5.25 -23.94 17.74
C ASP A 304 -5.29 -22.64 18.57
N THR A 305 -6.17 -21.74 18.18
CA THR A 305 -6.42 -20.46 18.84
C THR A 305 -7.84 -20.38 19.41
N GLU A 306 -8.54 -21.52 19.52
CA GLU A 306 -9.95 -21.55 19.95
C GLU A 306 -10.14 -20.96 21.35
N ALA A 307 -9.13 -21.10 22.23
CA ALA A 307 -9.23 -20.56 23.59
C ALA A 307 -9.14 -19.01 23.64
N GLU A 308 -8.43 -18.39 22.70
CA GLU A 308 -8.16 -16.95 22.62
C GLU A 308 -9.12 -16.22 21.69
N LEU A 309 -9.49 -16.85 20.57
CA LEU A 309 -10.28 -16.23 19.49
C LEU A 309 -11.68 -16.86 19.30
N ASP A 310 -12.08 -17.86 20.09
CA ASP A 310 -13.25 -18.71 19.86
C ASP A 310 -13.23 -19.44 18.50
N LYS A 311 -12.14 -19.38 17.76
CA LYS A 311 -11.90 -20.02 16.45
C LYS A 311 -10.42 -20.33 16.28
N ASN A 312 -10.16 -21.37 15.50
CA ASN A 312 -8.81 -21.62 14.99
C ASN A 312 -8.47 -20.59 13.90
N ILE A 313 -7.19 -20.28 13.72
CA ILE A 313 -6.72 -19.34 12.72
C ILE A 313 -5.88 -20.04 11.65
N LEU A 314 -6.10 -19.70 10.40
CA LEU A 314 -5.32 -20.19 9.28
C LEU A 314 -4.28 -19.16 8.87
N ILE A 315 -3.01 -19.57 8.83
CA ILE A 315 -1.91 -18.76 8.30
C ILE A 315 -1.47 -19.36 6.98
N ILE A 316 -1.61 -18.62 5.90
CA ILE A 316 -1.02 -18.91 4.60
C ILE A 316 0.27 -18.09 4.50
N ASN A 317 1.40 -18.76 4.34
CA ASN A 317 2.71 -18.12 4.21
C ASN A 317 3.27 -18.38 2.81
N SER A 318 3.57 -17.33 2.07
CA SER A 318 4.04 -17.41 0.69
C SER A 318 5.33 -16.64 0.46
N HIS A 319 6.21 -17.22 -0.38
CA HIS A 319 7.35 -16.54 -0.95
C HIS A 319 7.32 -16.74 -2.47
N PHE A 320 6.63 -15.86 -3.19
CA PHE A 320 6.45 -16.00 -4.63
C PHE A 320 7.74 -15.73 -5.41
N SER A 321 7.75 -16.11 -6.69
CA SER A 321 8.91 -15.96 -7.57
C SER A 321 9.31 -14.50 -7.72
N CYS A 322 10.61 -14.21 -7.54
CA CYS A 322 11.14 -12.84 -7.54
C CYS A 322 11.32 -12.24 -8.96
N CYS A 323 11.69 -11.00 -8.97
CA CYS A 323 12.32 -10.32 -10.10
C CYS A 323 11.40 -10.24 -11.33
N SER A 324 11.88 -10.60 -12.54
CA SER A 324 11.13 -10.56 -13.79
C SER A 324 10.17 -11.74 -14.03
N SER A 325 10.00 -12.64 -13.04
CA SER A 325 9.15 -13.84 -13.16
C SER A 325 7.64 -13.53 -13.02
N ASN A 326 7.13 -12.54 -13.76
CA ASN A 326 5.72 -12.15 -13.69
C ASN A 326 4.75 -13.29 -14.05
N ASP A 327 5.07 -14.07 -15.08
CA ASP A 327 4.21 -15.19 -15.52
C ASP A 327 4.19 -16.31 -14.47
N ASP A 328 5.35 -16.60 -13.82
CA ASP A 328 5.41 -17.59 -12.74
C ASP A 328 4.58 -17.12 -11.53
N ARG A 329 4.67 -15.84 -11.17
CA ARG A 329 3.86 -15.27 -10.08
C ARG A 329 2.36 -15.33 -10.39
N GLN A 330 1.96 -14.96 -11.62
CA GLN A 330 0.56 -15.05 -12.01
C GLN A 330 0.04 -16.48 -11.89
N GLN A 331 0.81 -17.46 -12.39
CA GLN A 331 0.46 -18.87 -12.23
C GLN A 331 0.35 -19.28 -10.75
N GLN A 332 1.27 -18.83 -9.89
CA GLN A 332 1.27 -19.15 -8.47
C GLN A 332 0.04 -18.59 -7.75
N VAL A 333 -0.38 -17.36 -8.07
CA VAL A 333 -1.56 -16.76 -7.45
C VAL A 333 -2.85 -17.36 -7.99
N ASP A 334 -2.94 -17.68 -9.29
CA ASP A 334 -4.09 -18.37 -9.88
C ASP A 334 -4.29 -19.75 -9.24
N GLU A 335 -3.20 -20.54 -9.11
CA GLU A 335 -3.22 -21.86 -8.45
C GLU A 335 -3.67 -21.73 -7.00
N LEU A 336 -3.17 -20.73 -6.26
CA LEU A 336 -3.51 -20.51 -4.86
C LEU A 336 -5.00 -20.18 -4.67
N ILE A 337 -5.53 -19.25 -5.48
CA ILE A 337 -6.95 -18.87 -5.40
C ILE A 337 -7.85 -20.04 -5.82
N GLY A 338 -7.42 -20.84 -6.80
CA GLY A 338 -8.10 -22.09 -7.15
C GLY A 338 -8.17 -23.07 -5.97
N VAL A 339 -7.10 -23.23 -5.21
CA VAL A 339 -7.09 -24.07 -3.97
C VAL A 339 -7.98 -23.46 -2.90
N MET A 340 -7.92 -22.14 -2.67
CA MET A 340 -8.78 -21.48 -1.68
C MET A 340 -10.26 -21.65 -2.01
N ARG A 341 -10.64 -21.52 -3.28
CA ARG A 341 -12.01 -21.78 -3.73
C ARG A 341 -12.49 -23.18 -3.34
N GLU A 342 -11.67 -24.20 -3.57
CA GLU A 342 -12.04 -25.58 -3.21
C GLU A 342 -12.11 -25.77 -1.69
N TRP A 343 -11.30 -25.05 -0.96
CA TRP A 343 -11.29 -25.07 0.51
C TRP A 343 -12.54 -24.46 1.13
N MET A 344 -13.04 -23.39 0.52
CA MET A 344 -14.18 -22.61 1.02
C MET A 344 -15.54 -23.15 0.55
N LYS A 345 -15.58 -24.28 -0.21
CA LYS A 345 -16.81 -24.96 -0.62
C LYS A 345 -17.19 -26.06 0.38
N PRO A 346 -18.21 -25.86 1.23
CA PRO A 346 -18.54 -26.83 2.28
C PRO A 346 -19.16 -28.13 1.78
N GLU A 347 -19.75 -28.14 0.57
CA GLU A 347 -20.54 -29.29 0.06
C GLU A 347 -19.68 -30.33 -0.69
N ASP A 348 -18.54 -29.91 -1.26
CA ASP A 348 -17.65 -30.73 -2.09
C ASP A 348 -16.17 -30.57 -1.69
N TRP A 349 -15.90 -30.58 -0.37
CA TRP A 349 -14.57 -30.33 0.14
C TRP A 349 -13.48 -31.25 -0.47
N THR A 350 -12.51 -30.65 -1.14
CA THR A 350 -11.36 -31.30 -1.77
C THR A 350 -10.01 -30.70 -1.36
N GLY A 351 -10.04 -29.79 -0.39
CA GLY A 351 -8.83 -29.11 0.10
C GLY A 351 -7.84 -30.04 0.79
N PRO A 352 -6.61 -29.56 1.08
CA PRO A 352 -5.54 -30.39 1.67
C PRO A 352 -5.87 -30.90 3.08
N PHE A 353 -6.67 -30.17 3.86
CA PHE A 353 -7.27 -30.61 5.14
C PHE A 353 -8.62 -29.90 5.34
N TYR A 354 -9.43 -30.43 6.25
CA TYR A 354 -10.74 -29.83 6.55
C TYR A 354 -10.57 -28.47 7.21
N LEU A 355 -11.25 -27.46 6.67
CA LEU A 355 -11.34 -26.12 7.20
C LEU A 355 -12.79 -25.84 7.61
N GLU A 356 -13.02 -25.45 8.85
CA GLU A 356 -14.35 -25.04 9.30
C GLU A 356 -14.79 -23.76 8.57
N MET A 357 -16.10 -23.66 8.32
CA MET A 357 -16.65 -22.43 7.72
C MET A 357 -16.33 -21.22 8.61
N GLU A 358 -16.06 -20.10 7.96
CA GLU A 358 -15.70 -18.85 8.63
C GLU A 358 -14.43 -18.96 9.51
N THR A 359 -13.52 -19.91 9.24
CA THR A 359 -12.19 -19.91 9.85
C THR A 359 -11.45 -18.64 9.44
N PRO A 360 -11.10 -17.76 10.37
CA PRO A 360 -10.34 -16.56 10.05
C PRO A 360 -8.96 -16.92 9.46
N PHE A 361 -8.52 -16.15 8.47
CA PHE A 361 -7.22 -16.41 7.85
C PHE A 361 -6.41 -15.16 7.56
N PHE A 362 -5.10 -15.36 7.56
CA PHE A 362 -4.13 -14.43 7.00
C PHE A 362 -3.37 -15.10 5.86
N HIS A 363 -3.15 -14.36 4.79
CA HIS A 363 -2.18 -14.69 3.76
C HIS A 363 -1.06 -13.67 3.81
N VAL A 364 0.13 -14.11 4.20
CA VAL A 364 1.29 -13.25 4.48
C VAL A 364 2.52 -13.73 3.74
N GLY A 365 3.52 -12.87 3.66
CA GLY A 365 4.85 -13.21 3.18
C GLY A 365 5.40 -12.23 2.17
N ASP A 366 6.53 -12.61 1.58
CA ASP A 366 7.16 -11.91 0.48
C ASP A 366 6.51 -12.33 -0.84
N PHE A 367 5.61 -11.49 -1.33
CA PHE A 367 4.88 -11.77 -2.58
C PHE A 367 5.66 -11.35 -3.82
N ASN A 368 6.76 -10.60 -3.65
CA ASN A 368 7.59 -10.14 -4.75
C ASN A 368 6.82 -9.41 -5.88
N LEU A 369 5.75 -8.68 -5.54
CA LEU A 369 4.92 -8.00 -6.52
C LEU A 369 5.63 -6.74 -7.05
N VAL A 370 6.37 -6.91 -8.15
CA VAL A 370 7.17 -5.88 -8.80
C VAL A 370 6.85 -5.74 -10.30
N GLY A 371 5.68 -6.18 -10.72
CA GLY A 371 5.24 -6.18 -12.12
C GLY A 371 3.75 -5.93 -12.25
N TYR A 372 3.00 -6.91 -12.78
CA TYR A 372 1.58 -6.71 -13.08
C TYR A 372 0.71 -6.60 -11.83
N ARG A 373 -0.11 -5.56 -11.76
CA ARG A 373 -1.16 -5.38 -10.75
C ARG A 373 -2.14 -6.56 -10.70
N GLN A 374 -2.34 -7.24 -11.84
CA GLN A 374 -3.23 -8.39 -11.95
C GLN A 374 -2.95 -9.46 -10.89
N GLN A 375 -1.70 -9.67 -10.50
CA GLN A 375 -1.33 -10.64 -9.46
C GLN A 375 -1.95 -10.29 -8.10
N LEU A 376 -1.98 -9.00 -7.75
CA LEU A 376 -2.64 -8.52 -6.52
C LEU A 376 -4.17 -8.60 -6.66
N VAL A 377 -4.72 -8.27 -7.81
CA VAL A 377 -6.15 -8.38 -8.12
C VAL A 377 -6.61 -9.84 -7.97
N THR A 378 -5.87 -10.79 -8.54
CA THR A 378 -6.15 -12.22 -8.34
C THR A 378 -6.18 -12.60 -6.86
N LEU A 379 -5.20 -12.15 -6.07
CA LEU A 379 -5.12 -12.47 -4.63
C LEU A 379 -6.24 -11.84 -3.81
N THR A 380 -6.66 -10.62 -4.13
CA THR A 380 -7.63 -9.87 -3.31
C THR A 380 -9.06 -9.98 -3.80
N GLU A 381 -9.26 -10.06 -5.11
CA GLU A 381 -10.58 -10.06 -5.76
C GLU A 381 -10.97 -11.43 -6.32
N GLY A 382 -9.98 -12.37 -6.43
CA GLY A 382 -10.21 -13.71 -6.94
C GLY A 382 -10.39 -13.79 -8.44
N ASP A 383 -9.90 -12.79 -9.20
CA ASP A 383 -9.92 -12.73 -10.66
C ASP A 383 -8.78 -13.61 -11.23
N ILE A 384 -9.10 -14.86 -11.57
CA ILE A 384 -8.17 -15.88 -12.06
C ILE A 384 -7.92 -15.66 -13.57
N VAL A 385 -6.64 -15.52 -13.95
CA VAL A 385 -6.27 -15.28 -15.36
C VAL A 385 -6.36 -16.58 -16.19
N ASP A 386 -5.91 -17.70 -15.64
CA ASP A 386 -5.98 -19.02 -16.31
C ASP A 386 -7.13 -19.86 -15.74
N GLU A 387 -8.36 -19.45 -16.03
CA GLU A 387 -9.59 -20.18 -15.64
C GLU A 387 -9.67 -21.59 -16.20
N ASP A 388 -9.06 -21.85 -17.38
CA ASP A 388 -9.04 -23.19 -17.99
C ASP A 388 -8.27 -24.18 -17.11
N SER A 389 -7.21 -23.75 -16.41
CA SER A 389 -6.38 -24.58 -15.55
C SER A 389 -6.82 -24.57 -14.10
N TYR A 390 -7.26 -23.41 -13.58
CA TYR A 390 -7.51 -23.20 -12.14
C TYR A 390 -8.99 -22.93 -11.83
N GLY A 391 -9.86 -22.86 -12.83
CA GLY A 391 -11.31 -22.70 -12.73
C GLY A 391 -11.77 -21.26 -12.58
N ASP A 392 -13.10 -21.08 -12.52
CA ASP A 392 -13.77 -19.77 -12.57
C ASP A 392 -13.36 -18.85 -11.41
N ASP A 393 -13.55 -17.55 -11.58
CA ASP A 393 -13.36 -16.51 -10.57
C ASP A 393 -14.09 -16.82 -9.25
N PHE A 394 -13.51 -16.37 -8.15
CA PHE A 394 -14.02 -16.67 -6.82
C PHE A 394 -13.69 -15.54 -5.85
N LEU A 395 -14.69 -14.97 -5.21
CA LEU A 395 -14.49 -13.98 -4.14
C LEU A 395 -13.92 -14.66 -2.89
N PRO A 396 -12.68 -14.34 -2.49
CA PRO A 396 -11.92 -15.19 -1.59
C PRO A 396 -12.16 -14.95 -0.09
N ASP A 397 -13.05 -14.04 0.30
CA ASP A 397 -13.49 -13.92 1.70
C ASP A 397 -14.80 -14.69 1.98
N TRP A 398 -15.04 -15.05 3.22
CA TRP A 398 -16.18 -15.85 3.68
C TRP A 398 -17.55 -15.20 3.46
N ASP A 399 -17.62 -13.89 3.40
CA ASP A 399 -18.87 -13.14 3.14
C ASP A 399 -19.04 -12.79 1.66
N GLU A 400 -18.31 -13.49 0.77
CA GLU A 400 -18.29 -13.23 -0.66
C GLU A 400 -17.86 -11.79 -0.99
N SER A 401 -16.85 -11.26 -0.26
CA SER A 401 -16.21 -9.98 -0.51
C SER A 401 -14.74 -10.16 -0.93
N PHE A 402 -14.04 -9.07 -1.16
CA PHE A 402 -12.61 -9.05 -1.40
C PHE A 402 -11.84 -9.27 -0.10
N ILE A 403 -10.68 -9.91 -0.17
CA ILE A 403 -9.73 -9.93 0.94
C ILE A 403 -9.12 -8.55 1.12
N THR A 404 -8.98 -8.10 2.36
CA THR A 404 -8.35 -6.81 2.66
C THR A 404 -6.83 -6.92 2.62
N ASP A 405 -6.17 -6.05 1.83
CA ASP A 405 -4.73 -5.78 1.93
C ASP A 405 -4.50 -4.82 3.11
N LEU A 406 -3.90 -5.32 4.16
CA LEU A 406 -3.55 -4.54 5.35
C LEU A 406 -2.38 -3.63 5.03
N PHE A 407 -2.65 -2.41 4.59
CA PHE A 407 -1.59 -1.47 4.34
C PHE A 407 -1.02 -0.91 5.67
N SER A 408 0.30 -0.89 5.80
CA SER A 408 1.00 -0.43 7.01
C SER A 408 2.11 0.55 6.69
N HIS A 409 2.22 1.63 7.48
CA HIS A 409 3.35 2.54 7.40
C HIS A 409 4.55 2.03 8.21
N ASN A 410 5.73 2.52 7.85
CA ASN A 410 6.95 2.33 8.62
C ASN A 410 6.86 3.10 9.94
N THR A 411 7.48 2.56 11.00
CA THR A 411 7.69 3.31 12.25
C THR A 411 8.47 4.59 11.97
N GLY A 412 8.02 5.73 12.49
CA GLY A 412 8.73 7.01 12.43
C GLY A 412 8.71 7.76 11.09
N ILE A 413 8.14 7.18 10.00
CA ILE A 413 8.10 7.83 8.68
C ILE A 413 6.82 7.47 7.91
N ARG A 414 6.30 8.41 7.09
CA ARG A 414 5.11 8.22 6.25
C ARG A 414 5.45 7.52 4.94
N MET A 415 5.88 6.27 5.02
CA MET A 415 6.22 5.44 3.86
C MET A 415 5.75 4.01 4.08
N GLY A 416 5.42 3.30 2.99
CA GLY A 416 4.85 1.96 3.03
C GLY A 416 5.77 0.87 2.48
N TYR A 417 7.04 1.14 2.23
CA TYR A 417 7.96 0.12 1.72
C TYR A 417 8.31 -0.92 2.78
N THR A 418 8.49 -2.15 2.34
CA THR A 418 8.85 -3.29 3.20
C THR A 418 10.18 -3.93 2.82
N TRP A 419 10.74 -3.51 1.69
CA TRP A 419 12.05 -3.94 1.18
C TRP A 419 12.92 -2.72 0.88
N ARG A 420 14.21 -2.81 1.23
CA ARG A 420 15.22 -1.79 0.95
C ARG A 420 16.60 -2.41 0.85
N SER A 421 17.28 -2.15 -0.27
CA SER A 421 18.69 -2.49 -0.46
C SER A 421 19.42 -1.32 -1.09
N ASP A 422 20.25 -0.63 -0.32
CA ASP A 422 20.92 0.60 -0.77
C ASP A 422 21.92 0.34 -1.92
N GLY A 423 22.38 -0.90 -2.07
CA GLY A 423 23.22 -1.33 -3.19
C GLY A 423 22.45 -1.77 -4.44
N SER A 424 21.12 -1.82 -4.37
CA SER A 424 20.26 -2.17 -5.52
C SER A 424 20.00 -0.96 -6.41
N SER A 425 19.76 -1.20 -7.70
CA SER A 425 19.25 -0.19 -8.61
C SER A 425 17.76 0.13 -8.40
N PHE A 426 16.99 -0.79 -7.79
CA PHE A 426 15.60 -0.56 -7.47
C PHE A 426 15.45 0.32 -6.23
N SER A 427 14.51 1.26 -6.26
CA SER A 427 14.11 2.01 -5.05
C SER A 427 13.39 1.09 -4.07
N PRO A 428 13.42 1.41 -2.76
CA PRO A 428 12.62 0.70 -1.78
C PRO A 428 11.15 0.59 -2.18
N GLY A 429 10.56 -0.59 -1.94
CA GLY A 429 9.22 -0.90 -2.38
C GLY A 429 8.46 -1.84 -1.43
N LYS A 430 7.13 -1.95 -1.63
CA LYS A 430 6.28 -2.89 -0.89
C LYS A 430 6.31 -4.25 -1.58
N LEU A 431 7.04 -5.21 -1.02
CA LEU A 431 7.15 -6.59 -1.51
C LEU A 431 6.44 -7.58 -0.58
N ASP A 432 6.40 -7.26 0.71
CA ASP A 432 5.76 -8.08 1.74
C ASP A 432 4.32 -7.63 1.95
N TYR A 433 3.42 -8.59 2.06
CA TYR A 433 1.99 -8.36 2.20
C TYR A 433 1.42 -9.05 3.44
N ILE A 434 0.38 -8.49 3.98
CA ILE A 434 -0.56 -9.12 4.92
C ILE A 434 -1.95 -8.92 4.33
N LEU A 435 -2.51 -9.99 3.77
CA LEU A 435 -3.91 -10.04 3.36
C LEU A 435 -4.69 -10.80 4.42
N TYR A 436 -5.95 -10.43 4.68
CA TYR A 436 -6.74 -11.12 5.70
C TYR A 436 -8.24 -11.07 5.43
N SER A 437 -8.97 -12.05 5.97
CA SER A 437 -10.43 -12.10 5.95
C SER A 437 -11.00 -11.08 6.94
N ASP A 438 -11.42 -9.91 6.45
CA ASP A 438 -11.96 -8.84 7.30
C ASP A 438 -13.43 -9.10 7.71
N SER A 439 -14.06 -10.11 7.11
CA SER A 439 -15.40 -10.56 7.50
C SER A 439 -15.47 -11.11 8.93
N ASN A 440 -14.35 -11.60 9.48
CA ASN A 440 -14.30 -12.28 10.77
C ASN A 440 -13.03 -12.01 11.60
N LEU A 441 -12.20 -11.06 11.16
CA LEU A 441 -11.02 -10.56 11.89
C LEU A 441 -11.05 -9.03 11.98
N GLU A 442 -10.62 -8.50 13.11
CA GLU A 442 -10.35 -7.08 13.31
C GLU A 442 -8.88 -6.88 13.71
N ILE A 443 -8.25 -5.87 13.13
CA ILE A 443 -6.86 -5.51 13.43
C ILE A 443 -6.85 -4.26 14.30
N ALA A 444 -6.27 -4.37 15.50
CA ALA A 444 -6.15 -3.26 16.45
C ALA A 444 -5.03 -2.31 16.02
N LYS A 445 -3.84 -2.85 15.78
CA LYS A 445 -2.67 -2.11 15.39
C LYS A 445 -1.85 -2.86 14.36
N HIS A 446 -1.22 -2.11 13.45
CA HIS A 446 -0.32 -2.67 12.45
C HIS A 446 0.75 -1.65 12.07
N PHE A 447 1.94 -2.12 11.72
CA PHE A 447 3.06 -1.29 11.29
C PHE A 447 4.12 -2.13 10.57
N VAL A 448 5.06 -1.44 9.91
CA VAL A 448 6.33 -2.00 9.43
C VAL A 448 7.44 -1.49 10.35
N LEU A 449 8.19 -2.39 10.99
CA LEU A 449 9.31 -1.95 11.83
C LEU A 449 10.46 -1.46 10.94
N ASN A 450 10.80 -0.19 11.10
CA ASN A 450 11.93 0.46 10.43
C ASN A 450 12.79 1.19 11.46
N THR A 451 13.81 0.51 11.97
CA THR A 451 14.68 1.08 13.03
C THR A 451 15.47 2.31 12.59
N MET A 452 15.75 2.45 11.28
CA MET A 452 16.45 3.61 10.75
C MET A 452 15.62 4.91 10.78
N ALA A 453 14.31 4.81 10.96
CA ALA A 453 13.39 5.94 11.02
C ALA A 453 12.90 6.24 12.45
N MET A 454 13.30 5.43 13.44
CA MET A 454 12.97 5.63 14.84
C MET A 454 13.94 6.65 15.49
N SER A 455 13.43 7.37 16.47
CA SER A 455 14.25 8.27 17.29
C SER A 455 15.21 7.51 18.23
N GLU A 456 16.28 8.16 18.70
CA GLU A 456 17.19 7.56 19.68
C GLU A 456 16.45 7.13 20.97
N GLU A 457 15.42 7.88 21.39
CA GLU A 457 14.61 7.57 22.60
C GLU A 457 13.79 6.29 22.39
N GLU A 458 13.18 6.11 21.21
CA GLU A 458 12.43 4.90 20.87
C GLU A 458 13.36 3.68 20.77
N LEU A 459 14.51 3.84 20.12
CA LEU A 459 15.51 2.76 20.01
C LEU A 459 15.99 2.31 21.39
N GLU A 460 16.32 3.26 22.30
CA GLU A 460 16.72 2.94 23.67
C GLU A 460 15.57 2.26 24.45
N GLN A 461 14.32 2.72 24.29
CA GLN A 461 13.14 2.16 24.95
C GLN A 461 12.96 0.68 24.62
N TYR A 462 13.16 0.28 23.35
CA TYR A 462 12.92 -1.09 22.88
C TYR A 462 14.19 -1.94 22.82
N GLY A 463 15.34 -1.37 23.17
CA GLY A 463 16.64 -2.08 23.11
C GLY A 463 17.09 -2.40 21.69
N LEU A 464 16.71 -1.56 20.74
CA LEU A 464 17.05 -1.65 19.32
C LEU A 464 18.22 -0.72 18.97
N GLU A 465 18.87 -1.00 17.85
CA GLU A 465 19.87 -0.13 17.23
C GLU A 465 19.36 0.40 15.89
N GLU A 466 19.79 1.59 15.48
CA GLU A 466 19.35 2.28 14.25
C GLU A 466 19.37 1.39 13.00
N TRP A 467 20.39 0.55 12.86
CA TRP A 467 20.62 -0.26 11.66
C TRP A 467 20.21 -1.73 11.81
N ASP A 468 19.48 -2.10 12.87
CA ASP A 468 19.13 -3.48 13.16
C ASP A 468 18.36 -4.13 12.01
N VAL A 469 17.27 -3.51 11.56
CA VAL A 469 16.45 -4.08 10.49
C VAL A 469 17.24 -4.20 9.19
N TYR A 470 18.02 -3.18 8.83
CA TYR A 470 18.81 -3.16 7.58
C TYR A 470 19.92 -4.21 7.55
N HIS A 471 20.57 -4.48 8.69
CA HIS A 471 21.62 -5.48 8.79
C HIS A 471 21.09 -6.89 9.03
N ALA A 472 19.89 -7.02 9.57
CA ALA A 472 19.22 -8.32 9.72
C ALA A 472 18.76 -8.87 8.38
N SER A 473 18.10 -8.03 7.57
CA SER A 473 17.53 -8.39 6.27
C SER A 473 17.37 -7.16 5.39
N ASP A 474 17.30 -7.35 4.08
CA ASP A 474 16.84 -6.32 3.15
C ASP A 474 15.31 -6.18 3.13
N HIS A 475 14.58 -7.06 3.83
CA HIS A 475 13.17 -6.93 4.15
C HIS A 475 12.94 -6.37 5.55
N MET A 476 11.75 -5.84 5.80
CA MET A 476 11.32 -5.28 7.08
C MET A 476 10.16 -6.09 7.67
N PRO A 477 10.18 -6.39 8.99
CA PRO A 477 9.09 -7.13 9.59
C PRO A 477 7.79 -6.34 9.56
N ARG A 478 6.72 -6.99 9.10
CA ARG A 478 5.35 -6.49 9.15
C ARG A 478 4.63 -7.06 10.36
N VAL A 479 3.96 -6.20 11.10
CA VAL A 479 3.29 -6.53 12.35
C VAL A 479 1.79 -6.25 12.25
N ALA A 480 0.97 -7.17 12.76
CA ALA A 480 -0.46 -7.00 12.94
C ALA A 480 -0.89 -7.55 14.31
N ASP A 481 -1.54 -6.72 15.12
CA ASP A 481 -2.15 -7.10 16.39
C ASP A 481 -3.64 -7.40 16.16
N ILE A 482 -4.05 -8.62 16.44
CA ILE A 482 -5.36 -9.19 16.15
C ILE A 482 -6.25 -9.02 17.36
N LEU A 483 -7.48 -8.50 17.15
CA LEU A 483 -8.56 -8.53 18.13
C LEU A 483 -9.43 -9.78 17.92
N ALA A 484 -9.74 -10.48 19.00
CA ALA A 484 -10.82 -11.44 18.97
C ALA A 484 -12.14 -10.70 18.70
N LEU A 485 -12.80 -11.00 17.57
CA LEU A 485 -14.19 -10.63 17.44
C LEU A 485 -14.97 -11.46 18.44
N ASN A 486 -15.35 -10.88 19.57
CA ASN A 486 -16.34 -11.47 20.46
C ASN A 486 -17.68 -11.51 19.71
N VAL A 487 -17.85 -12.48 18.83
CA VAL A 487 -19.16 -12.84 18.28
C VAL A 487 -19.91 -13.51 19.43
N THR A 488 -20.40 -12.71 20.39
CA THR A 488 -21.38 -13.22 21.33
C THR A 488 -22.59 -13.67 20.50
N PRO A 489 -23.01 -14.95 20.62
CA PRO A 489 -24.26 -15.36 19.98
C PRO A 489 -25.34 -14.41 20.47
N ASP A 490 -26.13 -13.86 19.55
CA ASP A 490 -27.24 -12.95 19.78
C ASP A 490 -28.15 -13.46 20.91
N VAL A 491 -27.80 -13.11 22.13
CA VAL A 491 -28.78 -12.97 23.21
C VAL A 491 -29.19 -11.51 23.12
N GLU A 492 -30.38 -11.26 22.59
CA GLU A 492 -31.01 -9.94 22.63
C GLU A 492 -31.02 -9.39 24.06
N GLU A 493 -29.94 -8.72 24.48
CA GLU A 493 -29.97 -7.79 25.60
C GLU A 493 -30.34 -6.42 25.02
N GLU A 494 -31.58 -6.02 25.24
CA GLU A 494 -32.04 -4.65 25.03
C GLU A 494 -31.12 -3.69 25.81
N GLY A 495 -30.17 -3.02 25.13
CA GLY A 495 -29.51 -1.84 25.69
C GLY A 495 -28.04 -1.61 25.42
N SER A 496 -27.27 -2.42 24.70
CA SER A 496 -25.90 -2.08 24.32
C SER A 496 -25.87 -1.27 23.03
N LEU A 497 -25.12 -0.15 23.02
CA LEU A 497 -24.89 0.66 21.83
C LEU A 497 -24.00 -0.11 20.84
N PRO A 498 -24.30 -0.11 19.54
CA PRO A 498 -23.51 -0.81 18.53
C PRO A 498 -22.10 -0.19 18.41
N GLU A 499 -21.06 -1.00 18.46
CA GLU A 499 -19.66 -0.55 18.40
C GLU A 499 -19.06 -0.55 16.97
N GLU A 500 -19.85 -0.79 15.91
CA GLU A 500 -19.35 -1.04 14.56
C GLU A 500 -19.92 -0.08 13.49
N PHE A 501 -19.03 0.42 12.59
CA PHE A 501 -19.40 1.14 11.36
C PHE A 501 -19.32 0.17 10.18
N ARG A 502 -20.49 -0.20 9.58
CA ARG A 502 -20.54 -1.23 8.54
C ARG A 502 -21.57 -0.93 7.45
N LEU A 503 -21.19 -1.19 6.18
CA LEU A 503 -22.07 -1.21 5.03
C LEU A 503 -22.24 -2.66 4.55
N TYR A 504 -23.42 -3.21 4.73
CA TYR A 504 -23.70 -4.59 4.33
C TYR A 504 -23.94 -4.71 2.82
N PRO A 505 -23.79 -5.91 2.23
CA PRO A 505 -24.20 -6.16 0.85
C PRO A 505 -25.67 -5.78 0.63
N ALA A 506 -25.94 -5.10 -0.47
CA ALA A 506 -27.32 -4.76 -0.82
C ALA A 506 -28.07 -5.99 -1.34
N TYR A 507 -29.33 -6.15 -0.96
CA TYR A 507 -30.15 -7.27 -1.40
C TYR A 507 -31.54 -6.82 -1.88
N PRO A 508 -32.00 -7.32 -3.06
CA PRO A 508 -31.29 -8.14 -4.03
C PRO A 508 -30.16 -7.36 -4.76
N ASN A 509 -29.09 -8.06 -5.15
CA ASN A 509 -28.04 -7.53 -6.02
C ASN A 509 -27.47 -8.71 -6.86
N PRO A 510 -27.64 -8.79 -8.19
CA PRO A 510 -28.31 -7.79 -9.04
C PRO A 510 -29.78 -7.55 -8.73
N PHE A 511 -30.28 -6.36 -9.02
CA PHE A 511 -31.66 -5.98 -8.71
C PHE A 511 -32.40 -5.37 -9.91
N ASN A 512 -33.72 -5.45 -9.87
CA ASN A 512 -34.61 -4.80 -10.84
C ASN A 512 -35.47 -3.77 -10.10
N SER A 513 -35.25 -2.51 -10.44
CA SER A 513 -35.85 -1.30 -9.93
C SER A 513 -35.57 -0.91 -8.49
N SER A 514 -35.40 -1.81 -7.53
CA SER A 514 -35.10 -1.44 -6.13
C SER A 514 -34.26 -2.49 -5.41
N THR A 515 -33.40 -2.02 -4.50
CA THR A 515 -32.60 -2.85 -3.61
C THR A 515 -32.57 -2.26 -2.20
N ASN A 516 -32.47 -3.10 -1.18
CA ASN A 516 -32.30 -2.66 0.19
C ASN A 516 -30.80 -2.60 0.53
N ILE A 517 -30.39 -1.49 1.14
CA ILE A 517 -29.03 -1.22 1.57
C ILE A 517 -29.06 -1.12 3.08
N ARG A 518 -28.44 -2.10 3.74
CA ARG A 518 -28.32 -2.13 5.19
C ARG A 518 -26.97 -1.59 5.60
N PHE A 519 -26.93 -0.79 6.67
CA PHE A 519 -25.68 -0.31 7.24
C PHE A 519 -25.81 -0.07 8.75
N LYS A 520 -24.66 0.05 9.40
CA LYS A 520 -24.54 0.24 10.84
C LYS A 520 -23.66 1.44 11.13
N VAL A 521 -24.04 2.27 12.08
CA VAL A 521 -23.23 3.40 12.58
C VAL A 521 -22.99 3.27 14.09
N GLU A 522 -21.76 3.51 14.51
CA GLU A 522 -21.27 3.26 15.87
C GLU A 522 -21.42 4.43 16.84
N THR A 523 -21.47 5.65 16.32
CA THR A 523 -21.51 6.87 17.12
C THR A 523 -22.52 7.87 16.59
N HIS A 524 -23.04 8.75 17.47
CA HIS A 524 -23.91 9.85 17.05
C HIS A 524 -23.13 10.86 16.21
N ARG A 525 -23.10 10.64 14.89
CA ARG A 525 -22.39 11.48 13.91
C ARG A 525 -23.17 11.64 12.63
N HIS A 526 -22.76 12.64 11.83
CA HIS A 526 -23.29 12.82 10.49
C HIS A 526 -22.88 11.67 9.58
N ALA A 527 -23.84 11.02 8.94
CA ALA A 527 -23.63 9.94 8.00
C ALA A 527 -24.15 10.30 6.61
N TYR A 528 -23.40 9.91 5.60
CA TYR A 528 -23.76 10.01 4.20
C TYR A 528 -23.87 8.62 3.59
N LEU A 529 -25.00 8.31 2.96
CA LEU A 529 -25.15 7.15 2.09
C LEU A 529 -25.46 7.64 0.69
N ARG A 530 -24.52 7.47 -0.24
CA ARG A 530 -24.57 8.06 -1.59
C ARG A 530 -24.33 7.00 -2.64
N VAL A 531 -25.04 7.11 -3.77
CA VAL A 531 -24.86 6.22 -4.93
C VAL A 531 -24.17 6.97 -6.04
N TYR A 532 -23.15 6.36 -6.63
CA TYR A 532 -22.35 6.89 -7.73
C TYR A 532 -22.42 5.98 -8.95
N ASP A 533 -22.24 6.53 -10.15
CA ASP A 533 -22.06 5.76 -11.38
C ASP A 533 -20.59 5.33 -11.56
N ILE A 534 -20.30 4.52 -12.58
CA ILE A 534 -18.93 4.03 -12.90
C ILE A 534 -17.92 5.14 -13.25
N LYS A 535 -18.36 6.37 -13.42
CA LYS A 535 -17.50 7.55 -13.65
C LYS A 535 -17.34 8.40 -12.39
N GLY A 536 -17.73 7.88 -11.23
CA GLY A 536 -17.68 8.60 -9.95
C GLY A 536 -18.69 9.75 -9.82
N ARG A 537 -19.65 9.89 -10.72
CA ARG A 537 -20.66 10.97 -10.65
C ARG A 537 -21.77 10.57 -9.68
N LEU A 538 -22.08 11.46 -8.74
CA LEU A 538 -23.18 11.28 -7.79
C LEU A 538 -24.51 11.08 -8.56
N VAL A 539 -25.16 9.95 -8.30
CA VAL A 539 -26.48 9.59 -8.84
C VAL A 539 -27.58 9.97 -7.87
N GLU A 540 -27.44 9.63 -6.60
CA GLU A 540 -28.44 9.91 -5.56
C GLU A 540 -27.81 9.92 -4.17
N THR A 541 -28.28 10.81 -3.29
CA THR A 541 -27.97 10.77 -1.86
C THR A 541 -29.14 10.16 -1.13
N LEU A 542 -28.92 9.01 -0.51
CA LEU A 542 -29.96 8.24 0.19
C LEU A 542 -30.07 8.63 1.67
N VAL A 543 -28.95 9.00 2.31
CA VAL A 543 -28.87 9.49 3.68
C VAL A 543 -27.89 10.68 3.71
N ASP A 544 -28.25 11.75 4.44
CA ASP A 544 -27.44 12.93 4.68
C ASP A 544 -27.93 13.59 5.98
N GLU A 545 -27.70 12.91 7.12
CA GLU A 545 -28.20 13.35 8.43
C GLU A 545 -27.37 12.81 9.61
N GLN A 546 -27.58 13.38 10.78
CA GLN A 546 -27.00 12.85 12.02
C GLN A 546 -27.79 11.62 12.47
N LEU A 547 -27.11 10.47 12.51
CA LEU A 547 -27.67 9.21 12.95
C LEU A 547 -27.22 8.88 14.38
N LEU A 548 -28.11 8.25 15.13
CA LEU A 548 -27.76 7.59 16.40
C LEU A 548 -27.02 6.28 16.13
N PRO A 549 -26.21 5.76 17.07
CA PRO A 549 -25.69 4.40 16.95
C PRO A 549 -26.81 3.41 16.70
N GLY A 550 -26.68 2.56 15.67
CA GLY A 550 -27.74 1.61 15.31
C GLY A 550 -27.61 1.03 13.92
N ASN A 551 -28.47 0.05 13.62
CA ASN A 551 -28.64 -0.54 12.29
C ASN A 551 -29.70 0.26 11.53
N TYR A 552 -29.44 0.45 10.23
CA TYR A 552 -30.31 1.20 9.33
C TYR A 552 -30.53 0.40 8.05
N ASP A 553 -31.77 0.42 7.55
CA ASP A 553 -32.16 -0.18 6.27
C ASP A 553 -32.73 0.92 5.37
N VAL A 554 -32.14 1.10 4.18
CA VAL A 554 -32.56 2.13 3.21
C VAL A 554 -32.81 1.52 1.86
N VAL A 555 -33.99 1.74 1.30
CA VAL A 555 -34.34 1.24 -0.03
C VAL A 555 -33.92 2.25 -1.09
N TRP A 556 -33.02 1.83 -1.97
CA TRP A 556 -32.73 2.58 -3.18
C TRP A 556 -33.70 2.20 -4.31
N ASN A 557 -34.47 3.19 -4.80
CA ASN A 557 -35.40 3.02 -5.90
C ASN A 557 -34.84 3.62 -7.19
N ALA A 558 -34.24 2.77 -8.02
CA ALA A 558 -33.55 3.18 -9.24
C ALA A 558 -34.44 3.20 -10.50
N ASN A 559 -35.77 3.43 -10.36
CA ASN A 559 -36.72 3.41 -11.48
C ASN A 559 -36.36 4.39 -12.61
N THR A 560 -35.72 5.51 -12.28
CA THR A 560 -35.33 6.56 -13.23
C THR A 560 -33.89 6.42 -13.75
N VAL A 561 -33.14 5.44 -13.23
CA VAL A 561 -31.71 5.23 -13.51
C VAL A 561 -31.55 4.14 -14.57
N ALA A 562 -30.55 4.23 -15.47
CA ALA A 562 -30.30 3.23 -16.51
C ALA A 562 -29.77 1.91 -15.91
N SER A 563 -29.96 0.77 -16.61
CA SER A 563 -29.26 -0.47 -16.25
C SER A 563 -27.75 -0.27 -16.30
N GLY A 564 -27.02 -0.81 -15.33
CA GLY A 564 -25.58 -0.63 -15.24
C GLY A 564 -25.02 -0.97 -13.86
N VAL A 565 -23.71 -0.74 -13.70
CA VAL A 565 -22.99 -0.85 -12.43
C VAL A 565 -22.99 0.49 -11.72
N TYR A 566 -23.23 0.44 -10.41
CA TYR A 566 -23.22 1.59 -9.51
C TYR A 566 -22.46 1.23 -8.25
N PHE A 567 -22.05 2.24 -7.50
CA PHE A 567 -21.38 2.08 -6.21
C PHE A 567 -22.13 2.84 -5.13
N VAL A 568 -22.41 2.20 -4.02
CA VAL A 568 -22.96 2.87 -2.85
C VAL A 568 -21.84 3.10 -1.85
N HIS A 569 -21.68 4.35 -1.40
CA HIS A 569 -20.71 4.77 -0.41
C HIS A 569 -21.42 5.14 0.88
N LEU A 570 -21.02 4.52 1.97
CA LEU A 570 -21.36 4.95 3.32
C LEU A 570 -20.17 5.72 3.90
N GLN A 571 -20.38 6.95 4.32
CA GLN A 571 -19.34 7.78 4.92
C GLN A 571 -19.83 8.33 6.26
N SER A 572 -18.98 8.23 7.30
CA SER A 572 -19.19 8.92 8.58
C SER A 572 -17.83 9.28 9.19
N SER A 573 -17.60 10.57 9.45
CA SER A 573 -16.28 11.09 9.84
C SER A 573 -15.21 10.73 8.81
N ASN A 574 -14.13 10.06 9.22
CA ASN A 574 -13.01 9.64 8.37
C ASN A 574 -13.16 8.21 7.82
N ARG A 575 -14.30 7.54 8.07
CA ARG A 575 -14.53 6.17 7.59
C ARG A 575 -15.42 6.19 6.37
N ILE A 576 -15.03 5.43 5.34
CA ILE A 576 -15.81 5.22 4.11
C ILE A 576 -15.83 3.72 3.84
N GLN A 577 -17.02 3.20 3.55
CA GLN A 577 -17.18 1.86 2.99
C GLN A 577 -17.96 1.92 1.69
N THR A 578 -17.57 1.08 0.71
CA THR A 578 -18.14 1.06 -0.63
C THR A 578 -18.63 -0.33 -0.98
N ARG A 579 -19.80 -0.40 -1.63
CA ARG A 579 -20.33 -1.66 -2.20
C ARG A 579 -20.81 -1.45 -3.63
N LYS A 580 -20.59 -2.47 -4.46
CA LYS A 580 -21.03 -2.50 -5.87
C LYS A 580 -22.51 -2.87 -5.96
N LEU A 581 -23.23 -2.20 -6.84
CA LEU A 581 -24.66 -2.44 -7.13
C LEU A 581 -24.83 -2.70 -8.62
N ILE A 582 -25.58 -3.73 -8.99
CA ILE A 582 -25.88 -4.09 -10.38
C ILE A 582 -27.36 -3.95 -10.65
N LEU A 583 -27.74 -2.95 -11.44
CA LEU A 583 -29.11 -2.70 -11.85
C LEU A 583 -29.39 -3.36 -13.20
N LEU A 584 -30.34 -4.28 -13.24
CA LEU A 584 -30.80 -4.97 -14.45
C LEU A 584 -32.28 -4.63 -14.67
N LYS A 585 -32.59 -3.84 -15.72
CA LYS A 585 -33.98 -3.55 -16.13
C LYS A 585 -34.36 -4.37 -17.34
#